data_448a0e3eb8083184643b8d7fea1dce32
#
_entry.id   448a0e3eb8083184643b8d7fea1dce32
#
_cell.length_a   1.000
_cell.length_b   1.000
_cell.length_c   1.000
_cell.angle_alpha   90.00
_cell.angle_beta   90.00
_cell.angle_gamma   90.00
#
_symmetry.space_group_name_H-M   'P 1'
#
loop_
_entity.id
_entity.type
_entity.pdbx_description
1 polymer ?
#
loop_
_entity_poly.entity_id
_entity_poly.type
_entity_poly.pdbx_seq_one_letter_code
_entity_poly.pdbx_strand_id
1 'polypeptide(L)'
;MERKTFYITTPIYYPSDKLHIGHSYCTVATDAIARYKRLQGYDVMFLTGTDEHGQKIETKAEEAGMTPQQFVDQIVEGEKGILDLWKLMNISNDRFIRTTDDYHCAAVQKIFRKMYDNGDIYKGAYKGKYCTPCESFWTESQLVDGKCPDCGREVHDAEEEAYF
;
A
#
# COMPACT_ATOMS: atom_id res chain seq x y z
N MET A 1 -9.58 8.54 35.46
CA MET A 1 -10.18 7.45 34.65
C MET A 1 -9.31 7.26 33.40
N GLU A 2 -8.92 6.04 33.12
CA GLU A 2 -8.18 5.69 31.91
C GLU A 2 -9.07 5.95 30.70
N ARG A 3 -8.54 6.66 29.68
CA ARG A 3 -9.30 6.92 28.43
C ARG A 3 -9.41 5.62 27.65
N LYS A 4 -10.57 5.33 27.10
CA LYS A 4 -10.75 4.23 26.15
C LYS A 4 -9.94 4.53 24.87
N THR A 5 -9.23 3.55 24.35
CA THR A 5 -8.48 3.67 23.09
C THR A 5 -9.35 3.35 21.89
N PHE A 6 -9.06 3.97 20.77
CA PHE A 6 -9.69 3.70 19.47
C PHE A 6 -8.66 3.81 18.35
N TYR A 7 -8.49 2.73 17.60
CA TYR A 7 -7.60 2.69 16.44
C TYR A 7 -8.40 2.59 15.15
N ILE A 8 -8.07 3.42 14.19
CA ILE A 8 -8.68 3.42 12.86
C ILE A 8 -7.63 3.71 11.81
N THR A 9 -7.75 3.06 10.65
CA THR A 9 -6.83 3.23 9.51
C THR A 9 -7.59 3.31 8.21
N THR A 10 -7.03 4.04 7.23
CA THR A 10 -7.38 3.87 5.82
C THR A 10 -6.62 2.66 5.26
N PRO A 11 -6.96 2.16 4.06
CA PRO A 11 -5.98 1.44 3.24
C PRO A 11 -4.73 2.31 3.04
N ILE A 12 -3.57 1.69 2.91
CA ILE A 12 -2.38 2.41 2.41
C ILE A 12 -2.52 2.55 0.89
N TYR A 13 -2.34 3.76 0.39
CA TYR A 13 -2.60 4.07 -1.02
C TYR A 13 -1.38 3.81 -1.88
N TYR A 14 -1.60 3.28 -3.09
CA TYR A 14 -0.54 2.95 -4.02
C TYR A 14 -0.14 4.20 -4.84
N PRO A 15 1.06 4.79 -4.62
CA PRO A 15 1.45 6.05 -5.24
C PRO A 15 2.03 5.86 -6.65
N SER A 16 1.33 5.09 -7.49
CA SER A 16 1.71 4.93 -8.91
C SER A 16 1.22 6.05 -9.81
N ASP A 17 0.35 6.92 -9.29
CA ASP A 17 -0.21 8.10 -9.95
C ASP A 17 -0.84 9.02 -8.91
N LYS A 18 -1.36 10.18 -9.35
CA LYS A 18 -2.11 11.09 -8.49
C LYS A 18 -3.35 10.41 -7.92
N LEU A 19 -3.64 10.72 -6.64
CA LEU A 19 -4.84 10.22 -6.00
C LEU A 19 -6.10 10.78 -6.70
N HIS A 20 -7.16 10.00 -6.68
CA HIS A 20 -8.47 10.38 -7.20
C HIS A 20 -9.53 10.47 -6.07
N ILE A 21 -10.74 10.89 -6.41
CA ILE A 21 -11.83 11.14 -5.46
C ILE A 21 -12.16 9.92 -4.57
N GLY A 22 -11.93 8.69 -5.05
CA GLY A 22 -12.14 7.47 -4.25
C GLY A 22 -11.21 7.39 -3.04
N HIS A 23 -9.95 7.81 -3.18
CA HIS A 23 -9.00 7.90 -2.06
C HIS A 23 -9.44 8.97 -1.06
N SER A 24 -9.85 10.13 -1.56
CA SER A 24 -10.37 11.23 -0.73
C SER A 24 -11.62 10.81 0.04
N TYR A 25 -12.55 10.09 -0.60
CA TYR A 25 -13.75 9.57 0.03
C TYR A 25 -13.41 8.67 1.23
N CYS A 26 -12.53 7.70 1.02
CA CYS A 26 -12.11 6.77 2.08
C CYS A 26 -11.45 7.51 3.25
N THR A 27 -10.56 8.47 2.95
CA THR A 27 -9.82 9.22 3.96
C THR A 27 -10.74 10.14 4.76
N VAL A 28 -11.65 10.86 4.10
CA VAL A 28 -12.62 11.75 4.77
C VAL A 28 -13.58 10.98 5.67
N ALA A 29 -14.07 9.82 5.20
CA ALA A 29 -14.94 8.97 6.01
C ALA A 29 -14.23 8.48 7.28
N THR A 30 -12.97 8.06 7.16
CA THR A 30 -12.14 7.65 8.30
C THR A 30 -11.84 8.81 9.24
N ASP A 31 -11.51 9.99 8.71
CA ASP A 31 -11.26 11.20 9.49
C ASP A 31 -12.50 11.65 10.28
N ALA A 32 -13.68 11.58 9.67
CA ALA A 32 -14.93 11.90 10.35
C ALA A 32 -15.18 11.00 11.57
N ILE A 33 -14.91 9.69 11.44
CA ILE A 33 -15.02 8.74 12.55
C ILE A 33 -13.98 9.03 13.62
N ALA A 34 -12.73 9.28 13.23
CA ALA A 34 -11.65 9.61 14.16
C ALA A 34 -11.98 10.87 14.99
N ARG A 35 -12.44 11.94 14.34
CA ARG A 35 -12.89 13.17 14.99
C ARG A 35 -14.07 12.93 15.94
N TYR A 36 -15.06 12.17 15.50
CA TYR A 36 -16.21 11.82 16.33
C TYR A 36 -15.77 11.07 17.60
N LYS A 37 -14.85 10.10 17.47
CA LYS A 37 -14.32 9.38 18.63
C LYS A 37 -13.52 10.27 19.57
N ARG A 38 -12.73 11.21 19.07
CA ARG A 38 -12.06 12.22 19.91
C ARG A 38 -13.06 13.09 20.68
N LEU A 39 -14.16 13.52 20.03
CA LEU A 39 -15.24 14.25 20.70
C LEU A 39 -15.92 13.44 21.81
N GLN A 40 -15.97 12.10 21.68
CA GLN A 40 -16.46 11.21 22.72
C GLN A 40 -15.44 10.96 23.86
N GLY A 41 -14.26 11.58 23.80
CA GLY A 41 -13.21 11.45 24.83
C GLY A 41 -12.31 10.22 24.71
N TYR A 42 -12.35 9.51 23.57
CA TYR A 42 -11.40 8.42 23.30
C TYR A 42 -9.99 8.95 23.04
N ASP A 43 -9.00 8.13 23.39
CA ASP A 43 -7.63 8.28 22.90
C ASP A 43 -7.56 7.60 21.53
N VAL A 44 -7.43 8.41 20.47
CA VAL A 44 -7.58 7.96 19.09
C VAL A 44 -6.23 7.94 18.39
N MET A 45 -5.90 6.82 17.75
CA MET A 45 -4.83 6.69 16.77
C MET A 45 -5.46 6.52 15.38
N PHE A 46 -5.29 7.52 14.51
CA PHE A 46 -5.66 7.46 13.09
C PHE A 46 -4.42 7.34 12.21
N LEU A 47 -4.28 6.20 11.54
CA LEU A 47 -3.19 5.89 10.63
C LEU A 47 -3.67 5.94 9.18
N THR A 48 -2.92 6.61 8.32
CA THR A 48 -3.00 6.52 6.85
C THR A 48 -1.60 6.40 6.27
N GLY A 49 -1.45 6.20 4.97
CA GLY A 49 -0.12 6.09 4.38
C GLY A 49 -0.12 5.62 2.94
N THR A 50 1.05 5.20 2.48
CA THR A 50 1.30 4.76 1.11
C THR A 50 2.01 3.40 1.06
N ASP A 51 1.62 2.58 0.07
CA ASP A 51 2.30 1.35 -0.31
C ASP A 51 3.22 1.63 -1.49
N GLU A 52 4.54 1.62 -1.26
CA GLU A 52 5.53 2.22 -2.15
C GLU A 52 6.43 1.21 -2.86
N HIS A 53 6.08 -0.07 -2.84
CA HIS A 53 6.81 -1.14 -3.53
C HIS A 53 6.00 -1.73 -4.67
N GLY A 54 6.67 -2.42 -5.59
CA GLY A 54 6.06 -3.19 -6.65
C GLY A 54 6.47 -2.77 -8.07
N GLN A 55 6.33 -3.70 -9.00
CA GLN A 55 6.77 -3.56 -10.38
C GLN A 55 6.16 -2.35 -11.10
N LYS A 56 4.92 -2.01 -10.80
CA LYS A 56 4.25 -0.86 -11.40
C LYS A 56 4.90 0.48 -11.05
N ILE A 57 5.41 0.62 -9.81
CA ILE A 57 6.17 1.80 -9.38
C ILE A 57 7.53 1.83 -10.08
N GLU A 58 8.22 0.69 -10.15
CA GLU A 58 9.49 0.58 -10.85
C GLU A 58 9.36 0.99 -12.33
N THR A 59 8.37 0.42 -13.04
CA THR A 59 8.11 0.77 -14.44
C THR A 59 7.84 2.27 -14.62
N LYS A 60 7.01 2.87 -13.76
CA LYS A 60 6.71 4.31 -13.87
C LYS A 60 7.90 5.20 -13.51
N ALA A 61 8.73 4.77 -12.58
CA ALA A 61 9.96 5.47 -12.24
C ALA A 61 10.96 5.45 -13.43
N GLU A 62 11.12 4.30 -14.09
CA GLU A 62 11.93 4.17 -15.31
C GLU A 62 11.41 5.07 -16.44
N GLU A 63 10.09 5.06 -16.70
CA GLU A 63 9.46 5.93 -17.70
C GLU A 63 9.69 7.42 -17.41
N ALA A 64 9.79 7.79 -16.11
CA ALA A 64 10.07 9.16 -15.66
C ALA A 64 11.57 9.48 -15.58
N GLY A 65 12.47 8.50 -15.82
CA GLY A 65 13.92 8.68 -15.68
C GLY A 65 14.38 8.88 -14.23
N MET A 66 13.66 8.31 -13.27
CA MET A 66 13.88 8.44 -11.83
C MET A 66 14.18 7.08 -11.18
N THR A 67 14.75 7.10 -9.97
CA THR A 67 14.72 5.91 -9.12
C THR A 67 13.33 5.71 -8.53
N PRO A 68 12.92 4.45 -8.16
CA PRO A 68 11.63 4.21 -7.50
C PRO A 68 11.41 5.12 -6.28
N GLN A 69 12.44 5.30 -5.45
CA GLN A 69 12.35 6.18 -4.28
C GLN A 69 12.08 7.63 -4.66
N GLN A 70 12.81 8.19 -5.63
CA GLN A 70 12.59 9.56 -6.09
C GLN A 70 11.18 9.76 -6.66
N PHE A 71 10.68 8.75 -7.38
CA PHE A 71 9.34 8.79 -7.95
C PHE A 71 8.26 8.84 -6.86
N VAL A 72 8.32 7.95 -5.85
CA VAL A 72 7.34 7.96 -4.76
C VAL A 72 7.48 9.20 -3.87
N ASP A 73 8.70 9.69 -3.60
CA ASP A 73 8.93 10.93 -2.87
C ASP A 73 8.25 12.13 -3.55
N GLN A 74 8.34 12.21 -4.88
CA GLN A 74 7.69 13.27 -5.64
C GLN A 74 6.16 13.20 -5.55
N ILE A 75 5.57 11.99 -5.55
CA ILE A 75 4.11 11.84 -5.43
C ILE A 75 3.63 12.09 -4.01
N VAL A 76 4.38 11.66 -3.00
CA VAL A 76 3.97 11.78 -1.60
C VAL A 76 4.26 13.17 -1.05
N GLU A 77 5.49 13.66 -1.20
CA GLU A 77 6.03 14.86 -0.55
C GLU A 77 6.22 16.04 -1.51
N GLY A 78 6.18 15.81 -2.83
CA GLY A 78 6.34 16.84 -3.83
C GLY A 78 5.21 17.87 -3.82
N GLU A 79 5.41 18.97 -4.56
CA GLU A 79 4.39 20.02 -4.71
C GLU A 79 3.06 19.43 -5.21
N LYS A 80 1.98 19.70 -4.47
CA LYS A 80 0.64 19.11 -4.69
C LYS A 80 0.62 17.59 -4.57
N GLY A 81 1.53 17.04 -3.78
CA GLY A 81 1.58 15.62 -3.43
C GLY A 81 0.48 15.21 -2.44
N ILE A 82 0.58 13.96 -1.98
CA ILE A 82 -0.43 13.38 -1.09
C ILE A 82 -0.50 14.13 0.24
N LEU A 83 0.63 14.53 0.82
CA LEU A 83 0.68 15.26 2.08
C LEU A 83 0.05 16.65 1.95
N ASP A 84 0.27 17.35 0.83
CA ASP A 84 -0.38 18.63 0.56
C ASP A 84 -1.89 18.47 0.40
N LEU A 85 -2.35 17.40 -0.26
CA LEU A 85 -3.77 17.08 -0.38
C LEU A 85 -4.41 16.83 0.98
N TRP A 86 -3.79 16.04 1.86
CA TRP A 86 -4.30 15.79 3.23
C TRP A 86 -4.36 17.08 4.05
N LYS A 87 -3.36 17.93 3.91
CA LYS A 87 -3.35 19.24 4.55
C LYS A 87 -4.47 20.15 4.02
N LEU A 88 -4.66 20.21 2.70
CA LEU A 88 -5.76 20.95 2.06
C LEU A 88 -7.13 20.49 2.55
N MET A 89 -7.32 19.17 2.69
CA MET A 89 -8.56 18.56 3.16
C MET A 89 -8.69 18.57 4.68
N ASN A 90 -7.71 19.14 5.42
CA ASN A 90 -7.68 19.20 6.88
C ASN A 90 -7.85 17.82 7.54
N ILE A 91 -7.19 16.79 6.98
CA ILE A 91 -7.20 15.44 7.53
C ILE A 91 -6.44 15.41 8.87
N SER A 92 -7.02 14.79 9.89
CA SER A 92 -6.51 14.79 11.26
C SER A 92 -5.78 13.49 11.64
N ASN A 93 -5.08 12.87 10.69
CA ASN A 93 -4.30 11.67 10.96
C ASN A 93 -3.18 11.93 11.97
N ASP A 94 -2.96 10.98 12.88
CA ASP A 94 -1.88 11.03 13.88
C ASP A 94 -0.56 10.54 13.28
N ARG A 95 -0.64 9.61 12.33
CA ARG A 95 0.52 9.03 11.64
C ARG A 95 0.23 8.90 10.14
N PHE A 96 1.28 9.16 9.36
CA PHE A 96 1.37 8.80 7.96
C PHE A 96 2.52 7.80 7.83
N ILE A 97 2.25 6.59 7.36
CA ILE A 97 3.24 5.55 7.17
C ILE A 97 3.58 5.41 5.69
N ARG A 98 4.87 5.35 5.41
CA ARG A 98 5.40 4.97 4.10
C ARG A 98 6.02 3.58 4.23
N THR A 99 5.72 2.67 3.32
CA THR A 99 6.32 1.31 3.40
C THR A 99 7.82 1.31 3.12
N THR A 100 8.37 2.43 2.64
CA THR A 100 9.81 2.70 2.49
C THR A 100 10.46 3.29 3.73
N ASP A 101 9.71 3.69 4.76
CA ASP A 101 10.29 4.21 6.01
C ASP A 101 11.16 3.18 6.71
N ASP A 102 12.34 3.60 7.18
CA ASP A 102 13.31 2.74 7.87
C ASP A 102 12.70 1.99 9.06
N TYR A 103 11.88 2.68 9.87
CA TYR A 103 11.24 2.06 11.03
C TYR A 103 10.20 1.00 10.62
N HIS A 104 9.51 1.19 9.49
CA HIS A 104 8.58 0.20 8.94
C HIS A 104 9.36 -1.03 8.46
N CYS A 105 10.40 -0.82 7.64
CA CYS A 105 11.27 -1.89 7.16
C CYS A 105 11.85 -2.71 8.31
N ALA A 106 12.37 -2.06 9.35
CA ALA A 106 12.92 -2.72 10.53
C ALA A 106 11.86 -3.54 11.28
N ALA A 107 10.64 -3.02 11.41
CA ALA A 107 9.54 -3.75 12.06
C ALA A 107 9.11 -4.99 11.26
N VAL A 108 8.97 -4.85 9.95
CA VAL A 108 8.64 -5.97 9.03
C VAL A 108 9.73 -7.03 9.07
N GLN A 109 11.00 -6.65 8.96
CA GLN A 109 12.14 -7.57 9.03
C GLN A 109 12.17 -8.37 10.34
N LYS A 110 11.87 -7.71 11.46
CA LYS A 110 11.82 -8.36 12.77
C LYS A 110 10.71 -9.41 12.86
N ILE A 111 9.52 -9.10 12.35
CA ILE A 111 8.39 -10.02 12.36
C ILE A 111 8.65 -11.18 11.39
N PHE A 112 9.10 -10.87 10.18
CA PHE A 112 9.43 -11.85 9.16
C PHE A 112 10.50 -12.85 9.67
N ARG A 113 11.59 -12.33 10.27
CA ARG A 113 12.64 -13.19 10.85
C ARG A 113 12.09 -14.12 11.90
N LYS A 114 11.24 -13.63 12.79
CA LYS A 114 10.61 -14.45 13.83
C LYS A 114 9.79 -15.60 13.24
N MET A 115 8.99 -15.32 12.20
CA MET A 115 8.18 -16.35 11.53
C MET A 115 9.07 -17.35 10.76
N TYR A 116 10.12 -16.86 10.11
CA TYR A 116 11.09 -17.70 9.42
C TYR A 116 11.84 -18.64 10.38
N ASP A 117 12.33 -18.11 11.50
CA ASP A 117 13.05 -18.90 12.52
C ASP A 117 12.13 -19.92 13.21
N ASN A 118 10.83 -19.68 13.29
CA ASN A 118 9.82 -20.63 13.78
C ASN A 118 9.48 -21.73 12.75
N GLY A 119 9.90 -21.58 11.47
CA GLY A 119 9.54 -22.50 10.38
C GLY A 119 8.16 -22.26 9.77
N ASP A 120 7.52 -21.13 10.11
CA ASP A 120 6.21 -20.75 9.56
C ASP A 120 6.33 -20.23 8.10
N ILE A 121 7.55 -19.82 7.72
CA ILE A 121 7.88 -19.28 6.39
C ILE A 121 9.01 -20.12 5.79
N TYR A 122 8.87 -20.51 4.54
CA TYR A 122 9.93 -21.20 3.77
C TYR A 122 10.08 -20.57 2.37
N LYS A 123 11.30 -20.65 1.81
CA LYS A 123 11.59 -20.16 0.45
C LYS A 123 11.17 -21.20 -0.57
N GLY A 124 10.46 -20.79 -1.59
CA GLY A 124 10.04 -21.61 -2.71
C GLY A 124 10.05 -20.84 -4.02
N ALA A 125 9.60 -21.46 -5.10
CA ALA A 125 9.38 -20.81 -6.38
C ALA A 125 7.92 -20.95 -6.79
N TYR A 126 7.30 -19.85 -7.19
CA TYR A 126 5.97 -19.82 -7.75
C TYR A 126 6.04 -19.60 -9.26
N LYS A 127 5.33 -20.42 -10.01
CA LYS A 127 5.21 -20.31 -11.47
C LYS A 127 3.74 -20.15 -11.83
N GLY A 128 3.46 -19.21 -12.71
CA GLY A 128 2.10 -18.99 -13.19
C GLY A 128 2.01 -17.95 -14.29
N LYS A 129 0.77 -17.64 -14.67
CA LYS A 129 0.45 -16.56 -15.60
C LYS A 129 0.31 -15.26 -14.81
N TYR A 130 1.18 -14.31 -15.07
CA TYR A 130 1.20 -13.03 -14.33
C TYR A 130 0.56 -11.90 -15.13
N CYS A 131 -0.29 -11.14 -14.46
CA CYS A 131 -0.89 -9.93 -14.99
C CYS A 131 -0.22 -8.71 -14.34
N THR A 132 0.68 -8.02 -15.06
CA THR A 132 1.39 -6.84 -14.53
C THR A 132 0.46 -5.72 -14.07
N PRO A 133 -0.63 -5.35 -14.79
CA PRO A 133 -1.51 -4.29 -14.33
C PRO A 133 -2.32 -4.61 -13.05
N CYS A 134 -2.61 -5.90 -12.81
CA CYS A 134 -3.33 -6.35 -11.60
C CYS A 134 -2.38 -6.85 -10.50
N GLU A 135 -1.09 -7.01 -10.83
CA GLU A 135 -0.06 -7.58 -9.94
C GLU A 135 -0.49 -8.93 -9.33
N SER A 136 -1.07 -9.79 -10.18
CA SER A 136 -1.68 -11.05 -9.75
C SER A 136 -1.26 -12.23 -10.61
N PHE A 137 -0.98 -13.35 -9.96
CA PHE A 137 -0.75 -14.63 -10.60
C PHE A 137 -2.05 -15.40 -10.80
N TRP A 138 -2.14 -16.12 -11.91
CA TRP A 138 -3.26 -16.95 -12.29
C TRP A 138 -2.77 -18.32 -12.76
N THR A 139 -3.56 -19.35 -12.47
CA THR A 139 -3.37 -20.64 -13.15
C THR A 139 -4.02 -20.57 -14.54
N GLU A 140 -3.59 -21.42 -15.46
CA GLU A 140 -4.21 -21.47 -16.80
C GLU A 140 -5.71 -21.69 -16.77
N SER A 141 -6.19 -22.49 -15.80
CA SER A 141 -7.63 -22.76 -15.63
C SER A 141 -8.46 -21.57 -15.12
N GLN A 142 -7.82 -20.55 -14.58
CA GLN A 142 -8.48 -19.34 -14.10
C GLN A 142 -8.57 -18.25 -15.18
N LEU A 143 -7.82 -18.36 -16.27
CA LEU A 143 -7.86 -17.40 -17.35
C LEU A 143 -9.19 -17.45 -18.10
N VAL A 144 -9.65 -16.29 -18.55
CA VAL A 144 -10.82 -16.16 -19.43
C VAL A 144 -10.31 -15.82 -20.83
N ASP A 145 -10.53 -16.72 -21.79
CA ASP A 145 -10.01 -16.60 -23.16
C ASP A 145 -8.49 -16.35 -23.22
N GLY A 146 -7.73 -16.96 -22.31
CA GLY A 146 -6.26 -16.80 -22.22
C GLY A 146 -5.81 -15.48 -21.59
N LYS A 147 -6.73 -14.69 -21.00
CA LYS A 147 -6.48 -13.37 -20.44
C LYS A 147 -6.78 -13.30 -18.95
N CYS A 148 -6.30 -12.22 -18.32
CA CYS A 148 -6.57 -11.94 -16.92
C CYS A 148 -8.08 -11.85 -16.65
N PRO A 149 -8.64 -12.62 -15.70
CA PRO A 149 -10.06 -12.60 -15.41
C PRO A 149 -10.54 -11.26 -14.82
N ASP A 150 -9.67 -10.52 -14.15
CA ASP A 150 -10.03 -9.26 -13.50
C ASP A 150 -10.08 -8.07 -14.46
N CYS A 151 -9.12 -7.98 -15.38
CA CYS A 151 -8.98 -6.79 -16.21
C CYS A 151 -9.02 -7.06 -17.74
N GLY A 152 -9.10 -8.33 -18.16
CA GLY A 152 -9.18 -8.74 -19.57
C GLY A 152 -7.89 -8.52 -20.38
N ARG A 153 -6.76 -8.16 -19.75
CA ARG A 153 -5.49 -7.92 -20.43
C ARG A 153 -4.68 -9.21 -20.60
N GLU A 154 -3.72 -9.15 -21.51
CA GLU A 154 -2.77 -10.25 -21.74
C GLU A 154 -2.00 -10.55 -20.45
N VAL A 155 -1.68 -11.82 -20.26
CA VAL A 155 -0.82 -12.33 -19.18
C VAL A 155 0.43 -12.95 -19.81
N HIS A 156 1.50 -13.06 -19.03
CA HIS A 156 2.76 -13.69 -19.45
C HIS A 156 3.19 -14.73 -18.44
N ASP A 157 4.02 -15.68 -18.86
CA ASP A 157 4.62 -16.63 -17.95
C ASP A 157 5.62 -15.91 -17.03
N ALA A 158 5.48 -16.15 -15.75
CA ALA A 158 6.40 -15.64 -14.74
C ALA A 158 6.75 -16.71 -13.73
N GLU A 159 8.00 -16.66 -13.28
CA GLU A 159 8.52 -17.47 -12.18
C GLU A 159 9.20 -16.54 -11.19
N GLU A 160 8.76 -16.59 -9.95
CA GLU A 160 9.34 -15.78 -8.88
C GLU A 160 9.77 -16.66 -7.72
N GLU A 161 10.97 -16.37 -7.21
CA GLU A 161 11.34 -16.85 -5.87
C GLU A 161 10.47 -16.10 -4.85
N ALA A 162 9.72 -16.85 -4.08
CA ALA A 162 8.81 -16.30 -3.08
C ALA A 162 8.96 -17.02 -1.74
N TYR A 163 8.51 -16.39 -0.70
CA TYR A 163 8.38 -16.99 0.62
C TYR A 163 6.90 -17.34 0.86
N PHE A 164 6.65 -18.54 1.37
CA PHE A 164 5.33 -19.11 1.62
C PHE A 164 5.14 -19.42 3.09
#